data_4cb9a8fc0ec804031e6f536af5a4d7c7
#
_entry.id   4cb9a8fc0ec804031e6f536af5a4d7c7
#
_cell.length_a   1.000
_cell.length_b   1.000
_cell.length_c   1.000
_cell.angle_alpha   90.00
_cell.angle_beta   90.00
_cell.angle_gamma   90.00
#
_symmetry.space_group_name_H-M   'P 1'
#
loop_
_entity.id
_entity.type
_entity.pdbx_description
1 polymer ?
#
loop_
_entity_poly.entity_id
_entity_poly.type
_entity_poly.pdbx_seq_one_letter_code
_entity_poly.pdbx_strand_id
1 'polypeptide(L)'
;VITLYTWTTPNGRKPSIMLEELGWKYEVKPVNIGKNEQFTDEFLAIAPNNKIPAIVDHDAEGGPLSIFESGAILTYLAEKSGQFLPESGPGRYKVLEWLHWQIGGLGPMLGQLGYFGVRAEEKTPAAIERFTEESDRLLTVMDRQLQRHPYLAGDEYSIADISCYAWTVAATTFLGQVLGERLDSKEALHRWLETLGDRPAVQRAMKIPG
;
A
#
# COMPACT_ATOMS: atom_id res chain seq x y z
N VAL A 1 -14.91 -16.69 -4.16
CA VAL A 1 -13.44 -16.85 -4.30
C VAL A 1 -12.88 -15.60 -4.98
N ILE A 2 -11.74 -15.10 -4.48
CA ILE A 2 -11.08 -13.91 -5.03
C ILE A 2 -9.83 -14.36 -5.77
N THR A 3 -9.61 -13.81 -6.98
CA THR A 3 -8.34 -13.88 -7.70
C THR A 3 -7.62 -12.54 -7.55
N LEU A 4 -6.40 -12.56 -7.00
CA LEU A 4 -5.54 -11.41 -6.82
C LEU A 4 -4.47 -11.35 -7.91
N TYR A 5 -4.47 -10.30 -8.70
CA TYR A 5 -3.46 -9.97 -9.70
C TYR A 5 -2.46 -8.99 -9.08
N THR A 6 -1.22 -9.43 -8.86
CA THR A 6 -0.26 -8.65 -8.07
C THR A 6 1.19 -8.89 -8.49
N TRP A 7 2.08 -8.07 -7.98
CA TRP A 7 3.53 -8.19 -8.09
C TRP A 7 4.22 -7.68 -6.83
N THR A 8 5.52 -7.97 -6.67
CA THR A 8 6.35 -7.61 -5.50
C THR A 8 6.61 -6.09 -5.40
N THR A 9 5.56 -5.29 -5.38
CA THR A 9 5.62 -3.83 -5.24
C THR A 9 4.87 -3.39 -3.99
N PRO A 10 5.14 -2.19 -3.44
CA PRO A 10 4.39 -1.69 -2.30
C PRO A 10 2.87 -1.67 -2.54
N ASN A 11 2.41 -1.30 -3.74
CA ASN A 11 0.99 -1.31 -4.06
C ASN A 11 0.42 -2.73 -4.17
N GLY A 12 1.16 -3.66 -4.77
CA GLY A 12 0.74 -5.06 -4.91
C GLY A 12 0.57 -5.76 -3.57
N ARG A 13 1.35 -5.40 -2.57
CA ARG A 13 1.30 -5.99 -1.23
C ARG A 13 0.10 -5.56 -0.39
N LYS A 14 -0.52 -4.42 -0.68
CA LYS A 14 -1.68 -3.93 0.07
C LYS A 14 -2.85 -4.93 0.10
N PRO A 15 -3.39 -5.37 -1.05
CA PRO A 15 -4.45 -6.37 -1.03
C PRO A 15 -3.98 -7.74 -0.54
N SER A 16 -2.71 -8.10 -0.72
CA SER A 16 -2.15 -9.32 -0.11
C SER A 16 -2.24 -9.26 1.41
N ILE A 17 -1.83 -8.16 2.04
CA ILE A 17 -1.95 -7.96 3.48
C ILE A 17 -3.42 -8.06 3.91
N MET A 18 -4.31 -7.36 3.21
CA MET A 18 -5.74 -7.39 3.54
C MET A 18 -6.34 -8.79 3.50
N LEU A 19 -6.07 -9.56 2.44
CA LEU A 19 -6.59 -10.92 2.29
C LEU A 19 -6.04 -11.88 3.34
N GLU A 20 -4.75 -11.75 3.69
CA GLU A 20 -4.13 -12.51 4.77
C GLU A 20 -4.68 -12.14 6.15
N GLU A 21 -4.94 -10.87 6.42
CA GLU A 21 -5.58 -10.40 7.67
C GLU A 21 -7.02 -10.90 7.81
N LEU A 22 -7.75 -10.99 6.70
CA LEU A 22 -9.10 -11.56 6.68
C LEU A 22 -9.09 -13.10 6.82
N GLY A 23 -7.96 -13.76 6.59
CA GLY A 23 -7.87 -15.23 6.56
C GLY A 23 -8.68 -15.85 5.43
N TRP A 24 -8.95 -15.10 4.36
CA TRP A 24 -9.73 -15.61 3.25
C TRP A 24 -8.89 -16.46 2.30
N LYS A 25 -9.53 -17.46 1.69
CA LYS A 25 -8.94 -18.21 0.59
C LYS A 25 -9.02 -17.39 -0.69
N TYR A 26 -7.90 -17.27 -1.38
CA TYR A 26 -7.81 -16.55 -2.65
C TYR A 26 -6.76 -17.21 -3.56
N GLU A 27 -6.84 -16.90 -4.84
CA GLU A 27 -5.85 -17.31 -5.83
C GLU A 27 -4.94 -16.13 -6.15
N VAL A 28 -3.64 -16.41 -6.33
CA VAL A 28 -2.66 -15.40 -6.74
C VAL A 28 -2.31 -15.60 -8.20
N LYS A 29 -2.50 -14.57 -9.01
CA LYS A 29 -1.99 -14.48 -10.39
C LYS A 29 -0.89 -13.43 -10.44
N PRO A 30 0.39 -13.84 -10.48
CA PRO A 30 1.49 -12.91 -10.65
C PRO A 30 1.39 -12.18 -12.00
N VAL A 31 1.59 -10.86 -11.96
CA VAL A 31 1.70 -10.02 -13.18
C VAL A 31 3.08 -9.37 -13.15
N ASN A 32 4.02 -9.96 -13.84
CA ASN A 32 5.42 -9.51 -13.84
C ASN A 32 5.59 -8.22 -14.65
N ILE A 33 5.61 -7.10 -13.95
CA ILE A 33 5.75 -5.77 -14.57
C ILE A 33 7.14 -5.56 -15.22
N GLY A 34 8.15 -6.31 -14.80
CA GLY A 34 9.47 -6.30 -15.46
C GLY A 34 9.48 -7.00 -16.83
N LYS A 35 8.46 -7.84 -17.10
CA LYS A 35 8.23 -8.50 -18.40
C LYS A 35 7.10 -7.85 -19.20
N ASN A 36 6.57 -6.71 -18.75
CA ASN A 36 5.47 -6.01 -19.39
C ASN A 36 4.14 -6.80 -19.44
N GLU A 37 3.93 -7.75 -18.53
CA GLU A 37 2.70 -8.55 -18.47
C GLU A 37 1.45 -7.70 -18.14
N GLN A 38 1.63 -6.51 -17.53
CA GLN A 38 0.56 -5.55 -17.27
C GLN A 38 -0.07 -4.95 -18.55
N PHE A 39 0.53 -5.17 -19.72
CA PHE A 39 0.02 -4.70 -21.01
C PHE A 39 -0.67 -5.79 -21.82
N THR A 40 -0.83 -6.99 -21.29
CA THR A 40 -1.58 -8.06 -21.96
C THR A 40 -3.08 -7.72 -22.04
N ASP A 41 -3.75 -8.13 -23.11
CA ASP A 41 -5.18 -7.89 -23.27
C ASP A 41 -6.01 -8.49 -22.13
N GLU A 42 -5.58 -9.65 -21.62
CA GLU A 42 -6.22 -10.30 -20.47
C GLU A 42 -6.19 -9.39 -19.24
N PHE A 43 -5.04 -8.81 -18.91
CA PHE A 43 -4.93 -7.93 -17.75
C PHE A 43 -5.59 -6.57 -17.96
N LEU A 44 -5.50 -6.00 -19.16
CA LEU A 44 -6.16 -4.73 -19.51
C LEU A 44 -7.69 -4.81 -19.41
N ALA A 45 -8.27 -5.98 -19.70
CA ALA A 45 -9.71 -6.20 -19.50
C ALA A 45 -10.14 -6.11 -18.02
N ILE A 46 -9.22 -6.36 -17.09
CA ILE A 46 -9.44 -6.31 -15.62
C ILE A 46 -9.04 -4.94 -15.05
N ALA A 47 -7.91 -4.42 -15.50
CA ALA A 47 -7.31 -3.18 -15.03
C ALA A 47 -6.91 -2.27 -16.21
N PRO A 48 -7.83 -1.44 -16.71
CA PRO A 48 -7.61 -0.63 -17.93
C PRO A 48 -6.48 0.39 -17.78
N ASN A 49 -6.07 0.72 -16.56
CA ASN A 49 -4.92 1.58 -16.26
C ASN A 49 -3.56 0.85 -16.37
N ASN A 50 -3.53 -0.42 -16.77
CA ASN A 50 -2.32 -1.26 -16.85
C ASN A 50 -1.42 -1.20 -15.59
N LYS A 51 -2.02 -1.16 -14.43
CA LYS A 51 -1.33 -1.13 -13.12
C LYS A 51 -1.83 -2.25 -12.23
N ILE A 52 -0.90 -2.94 -11.55
CA ILE A 52 -1.23 -3.81 -10.43
C ILE A 52 -1.38 -2.96 -9.16
N PRO A 53 -2.11 -3.40 -8.15
CA PRO A 53 -2.90 -4.62 -8.09
C PRO A 53 -4.27 -4.49 -8.74
N ALA A 54 -4.89 -5.64 -9.05
CA ALA A 54 -6.30 -5.79 -9.34
C ALA A 54 -6.84 -7.06 -8.68
N ILE A 55 -8.14 -7.13 -8.48
CA ILE A 55 -8.82 -8.35 -8.03
C ILE A 55 -9.98 -8.68 -8.97
N VAL A 56 -10.36 -9.96 -9.00
CA VAL A 56 -11.65 -10.42 -9.51
C VAL A 56 -12.34 -11.17 -8.38
N ASP A 57 -13.47 -10.66 -7.92
CA ASP A 57 -14.33 -11.38 -6.99
C ASP A 57 -15.36 -12.17 -7.79
N HIS A 58 -15.25 -13.50 -7.74
CA HIS A 58 -16.12 -14.41 -8.48
C HIS A 58 -17.49 -14.60 -7.83
N ASP A 59 -17.62 -14.23 -6.54
CA ASP A 59 -18.83 -14.39 -5.74
C ASP A 59 -19.46 -13.02 -5.36
N ALA A 60 -19.25 -12.01 -6.19
CA ALA A 60 -19.88 -10.71 -6.01
C ALA A 60 -21.35 -10.76 -6.42
N GLU A 61 -22.17 -9.91 -5.79
CA GLU A 61 -23.58 -9.76 -6.16
C GLU A 61 -23.70 -9.30 -7.63
N GLY A 62 -24.49 -10.03 -8.41
CA GLY A 62 -24.68 -9.75 -9.85
C GLY A 62 -23.66 -10.42 -10.77
N GLY A 63 -22.72 -11.18 -10.25
CA GLY A 63 -21.70 -11.92 -11.00
C GLY A 63 -20.26 -11.43 -10.76
N PRO A 64 -19.27 -11.99 -11.47
CA PRO A 64 -17.87 -11.64 -11.26
C PRO A 64 -17.61 -10.14 -11.37
N LEU A 65 -16.92 -9.56 -10.39
CA LEU A 65 -16.58 -8.15 -10.31
C LEU A 65 -15.07 -7.96 -10.36
N SER A 66 -14.60 -7.21 -11.34
CA SER A 66 -13.21 -6.77 -11.44
C SER A 66 -13.04 -5.42 -10.76
N ILE A 67 -12.02 -5.28 -9.92
CA ILE A 67 -11.69 -4.02 -9.24
C ILE A 67 -10.20 -3.76 -9.38
N PHE A 68 -9.84 -2.59 -9.87
CA PHE A 68 -8.49 -2.04 -9.85
C PHE A 68 -8.43 -0.83 -8.90
N GLU A 69 -7.26 -0.23 -8.69
CA GLU A 69 -6.91 0.73 -7.64
C GLU A 69 -6.83 0.10 -6.24
N SER A 70 -5.62 0.10 -5.68
CA SER A 70 -5.38 -0.54 -4.38
C SER A 70 -6.26 -0.01 -3.26
N GLY A 71 -6.61 1.28 -3.27
CA GLY A 71 -7.51 1.87 -2.28
C GLY A 71 -8.97 1.42 -2.45
N ALA A 72 -9.45 1.31 -3.68
CA ALA A 72 -10.78 0.78 -3.97
C ALA A 72 -10.88 -0.69 -3.56
N ILE A 73 -9.82 -1.48 -3.85
CA ILE A 73 -9.73 -2.88 -3.43
C ILE A 73 -9.81 -3.01 -1.91
N LEU A 74 -9.01 -2.24 -1.16
CA LEU A 74 -9.03 -2.26 0.30
C LEU A 74 -10.41 -1.88 0.85
N THR A 75 -11.04 -0.84 0.30
CA THR A 75 -12.37 -0.40 0.70
C THR A 75 -13.41 -1.50 0.45
N TYR A 76 -13.40 -2.09 -0.75
CA TYR A 76 -14.30 -3.17 -1.11
C TYR A 76 -14.18 -4.38 -0.17
N LEU A 77 -12.95 -4.83 0.08
CA LEU A 77 -12.70 -5.98 0.96
C LEU A 77 -13.10 -5.69 2.41
N ALA A 78 -12.87 -4.46 2.88
CA ALA A 78 -13.29 -4.04 4.21
C ALA A 78 -14.82 -3.99 4.34
N GLU A 79 -15.52 -3.44 3.37
CA GLU A 79 -16.98 -3.40 3.35
C GLU A 79 -17.59 -4.80 3.25
N LYS A 80 -17.06 -5.65 2.38
CA LYS A 80 -17.51 -7.04 2.22
C LYS A 80 -17.30 -7.88 3.48
N SER A 81 -16.23 -7.63 4.23
CA SER A 81 -15.90 -8.37 5.46
C SER A 81 -16.47 -7.76 6.73
N GLY A 82 -16.82 -6.48 6.72
CA GLY A 82 -17.17 -5.72 7.93
C GLY A 82 -15.98 -5.46 8.86
N GLN A 83 -14.73 -5.56 8.36
CA GLN A 83 -13.50 -5.43 9.16
C GLN A 83 -12.58 -4.33 8.61
N PHE A 84 -11.76 -3.74 9.49
CA PHE A 84 -10.72 -2.74 9.18
C PHE A 84 -11.20 -1.41 8.60
N LEU A 85 -12.52 -1.19 8.51
CA LEU A 85 -13.15 0.07 8.17
C LEU A 85 -14.49 0.15 8.90
N PRO A 86 -14.73 1.14 9.77
CA PRO A 86 -16.03 1.33 10.39
C PRO A 86 -17.14 1.47 9.34
N GLU A 87 -18.29 0.86 9.60
CA GLU A 87 -19.42 0.89 8.67
C GLU A 87 -19.92 2.32 8.42
N SER A 88 -19.91 3.16 9.46
CA SER A 88 -20.41 4.54 9.39
C SER A 88 -19.77 5.43 10.46
N GLY A 89 -20.17 6.69 10.47
CA GLY A 89 -19.77 7.64 11.50
C GLY A 89 -18.39 8.26 11.32
N PRO A 90 -17.95 9.10 12.27
CA PRO A 90 -16.69 9.86 12.17
C PRO A 90 -15.45 8.98 11.99
N GLY A 91 -15.39 7.82 12.67
CA GLY A 91 -14.26 6.89 12.58
C GLY A 91 -14.01 6.39 11.15
N ARG A 92 -15.07 6.16 10.38
CA ARG A 92 -14.94 5.79 8.96
C ARG A 92 -14.17 6.84 8.17
N TYR A 93 -14.49 8.12 8.38
CA TYR A 93 -13.80 9.21 7.65
C TYR A 93 -12.37 9.39 8.11
N LYS A 94 -12.04 9.08 9.38
CA LYS A 94 -10.66 9.07 9.85
C LYS A 94 -9.82 8.00 9.15
N VAL A 95 -10.37 6.82 8.91
CA VAL A 95 -9.70 5.79 8.11
C VAL A 95 -9.57 6.22 6.65
N LEU A 96 -10.64 6.73 6.05
CA LEU A 96 -10.65 7.13 4.64
C LEU A 96 -9.72 8.32 4.35
N GLU A 97 -9.60 9.31 5.26
CA GLU A 97 -8.67 10.43 5.04
C GLU A 97 -7.22 9.97 4.98
N TRP A 98 -6.80 9.03 5.82
CA TRP A 98 -5.46 8.46 5.78
C TRP A 98 -5.25 7.51 4.59
N LEU A 99 -6.27 6.75 4.21
CA LEU A 99 -6.24 5.94 2.99
C LEU A 99 -6.01 6.82 1.75
N HIS A 100 -6.81 7.88 1.59
CA HIS A 100 -6.69 8.78 0.44
C HIS A 100 -5.41 9.60 0.49
N TRP A 101 -4.97 10.01 1.67
CA TRP A 101 -3.68 10.68 1.86
C TRP A 101 -2.50 9.80 1.40
N GLN A 102 -2.55 8.50 1.68
CA GLN A 102 -1.54 7.56 1.19
C GLN A 102 -1.57 7.46 -0.34
N ILE A 103 -2.76 7.31 -0.94
CA ILE A 103 -2.92 7.11 -2.38
C ILE A 103 -2.57 8.38 -3.17
N GLY A 104 -2.99 9.55 -2.68
CA GLY A 104 -2.75 10.82 -3.33
C GLY A 104 -1.39 11.45 -3.03
N GLY A 105 -0.73 11.04 -1.97
CA GLY A 105 0.50 11.68 -1.47
C GLY A 105 1.65 10.71 -1.24
N LEU A 106 1.61 9.93 -0.15
CA LEU A 106 2.74 9.14 0.30
C LEU A 106 3.26 8.17 -0.78
N GLY A 107 2.39 7.35 -1.35
CA GLY A 107 2.77 6.37 -2.37
C GLY A 107 3.35 7.01 -3.63
N PRO A 108 2.65 7.97 -4.27
CA PRO A 108 3.18 8.67 -5.43
C PRO A 108 4.51 9.36 -5.20
N MET A 109 4.71 10.06 -4.07
CA MET A 109 5.95 10.79 -3.82
C MET A 109 7.13 9.86 -3.54
N LEU A 110 6.94 8.80 -2.74
CA LEU A 110 7.94 7.75 -2.57
C LEU A 110 8.22 7.01 -3.88
N GLY A 111 7.21 6.81 -4.73
CA GLY A 111 7.35 6.22 -6.06
C GLY A 111 8.23 7.05 -6.99
N GLN A 112 8.04 8.38 -7.00
CA GLN A 112 8.86 9.31 -7.76
C GLN A 112 10.29 9.37 -7.19
N LEU A 113 10.44 9.41 -5.87
CA LEU A 113 11.77 9.32 -5.24
C LEU A 113 12.48 8.03 -5.65
N GLY A 114 11.77 6.90 -5.68
CA GLY A 114 12.30 5.62 -6.13
C GLY A 114 12.75 5.63 -7.59
N TYR A 115 12.03 6.35 -8.45
CA TYR A 115 12.44 6.49 -9.85
C TYR A 115 13.67 7.39 -9.99
N PHE A 116 13.58 8.65 -9.59
CA PHE A 116 14.63 9.64 -9.81
C PHE A 116 15.86 9.40 -8.92
N GLY A 117 15.67 8.99 -7.67
CA GLY A 117 16.77 8.80 -6.72
C GLY A 117 17.52 7.49 -6.89
N VAL A 118 16.81 6.42 -7.28
CA VAL A 118 17.39 5.06 -7.30
C VAL A 118 17.46 4.48 -8.69
N ARG A 119 16.32 4.34 -9.42
CA ARG A 119 16.24 3.57 -10.66
C ARG A 119 16.72 4.29 -11.91
N ALA A 120 16.50 5.59 -12.01
CA ALA A 120 16.91 6.36 -13.20
C ALA A 120 18.43 6.32 -13.37
N GLU A 121 18.90 5.99 -14.57
CA GLU A 121 20.32 6.01 -14.91
C GLU A 121 20.85 7.44 -14.91
N GLU A 122 20.14 8.33 -15.58
CA GLU A 122 20.44 9.77 -15.57
C GLU A 122 19.82 10.42 -14.36
N LYS A 123 20.66 11.01 -13.49
CA LYS A 123 20.22 11.66 -12.27
C LYS A 123 19.80 13.10 -12.53
N THR A 124 18.62 13.46 -12.00
CA THR A 124 18.06 14.80 -12.05
C THR A 124 18.04 15.39 -10.64
N PRO A 125 19.11 16.15 -10.23
CA PRO A 125 19.28 16.61 -8.84
C PRO A 125 18.08 17.35 -8.28
N ALA A 126 17.48 18.27 -9.05
CA ALA A 126 16.32 19.04 -8.61
C ALA A 126 15.09 18.17 -8.34
N ALA A 127 14.88 17.10 -9.14
CA ALA A 127 13.78 16.15 -8.90
C ALA A 127 14.06 15.29 -7.66
N ILE A 128 15.31 14.83 -7.49
CA ILE A 128 15.71 14.04 -6.32
C ILE A 128 15.51 14.85 -5.04
N GLU A 129 16.01 16.10 -5.02
CA GLU A 129 15.84 17.01 -3.88
C GLU A 129 14.35 17.22 -3.57
N ARG A 130 13.56 17.60 -4.57
CA ARG A 130 12.10 17.84 -4.43
C ARG A 130 11.37 16.66 -3.83
N PHE A 131 11.60 15.44 -4.37
CA PHE A 131 10.90 14.25 -3.89
C PHE A 131 11.46 13.73 -2.56
N THR A 132 12.73 13.96 -2.25
CA THR A 132 13.31 13.65 -0.94
C THR A 132 12.67 14.52 0.15
N GLU A 133 12.58 15.83 -0.07
CA GLU A 133 11.97 16.76 0.88
C GLU A 133 10.48 16.44 1.12
N GLU A 134 9.73 16.20 0.05
CA GLU A 134 8.30 15.88 0.18
C GLU A 134 8.09 14.52 0.83
N SER A 135 8.90 13.50 0.51
CA SER A 135 8.84 12.21 1.16
C SER A 135 9.14 12.30 2.65
N ASP A 136 10.18 13.05 3.03
CA ASP A 136 10.51 13.30 4.43
C ASP A 136 9.40 14.03 5.17
N ARG A 137 8.80 15.05 4.54
CA ARG A 137 7.65 15.77 5.10
C ARG A 137 6.47 14.83 5.38
N LEU A 138 6.14 13.96 4.41
CA LEU A 138 5.04 13.00 4.54
C LEU A 138 5.32 11.97 5.64
N LEU A 139 6.54 11.42 5.71
CA LEU A 139 6.93 10.49 6.78
C LEU A 139 6.93 11.18 8.15
N THR A 140 7.27 12.47 8.21
CA THR A 140 7.16 13.27 9.43
C THR A 140 5.70 13.48 9.85
N VAL A 141 4.77 13.64 8.91
CA VAL A 141 3.32 13.70 9.21
C VAL A 141 2.86 12.38 9.83
N MET A 142 3.27 11.24 9.27
CA MET A 142 2.97 9.93 9.87
C MET A 142 3.55 9.80 11.28
N ASP A 143 4.82 10.11 11.47
CA ASP A 143 5.47 9.98 12.77
C ASP A 143 4.76 10.81 13.85
N ARG A 144 4.40 12.06 13.54
CA ARG A 144 3.65 12.93 14.48
C ARG A 144 2.27 12.36 14.82
N GLN A 145 1.59 11.73 13.88
CA GLN A 145 0.31 11.06 14.15
C GLN A 145 0.51 9.85 15.05
N LEU A 146 1.52 9.03 14.77
CA LEU A 146 1.84 7.83 15.52
C LEU A 146 2.46 8.09 16.92
N GLN A 147 2.93 9.30 17.18
CA GLN A 147 3.27 9.75 18.53
C GLN A 147 2.04 9.88 19.45
N ARG A 148 0.87 10.10 18.86
CA ARG A 148 -0.40 10.34 19.59
C ARG A 148 -1.32 9.13 19.59
N HIS A 149 -1.18 8.25 18.60
CA HIS A 149 -2.05 7.11 18.39
C HIS A 149 -1.24 5.87 18.03
N PRO A 150 -1.70 4.67 18.40
CA PRO A 150 -1.04 3.42 18.03
C PRO A 150 -1.14 3.13 16.51
N TYR A 151 -2.18 3.63 15.84
CA TYR A 151 -2.44 3.47 14.41
C TYR A 151 -2.80 4.80 13.75
N LEU A 152 -2.74 4.85 12.42
CA LEU A 152 -2.91 6.11 11.68
C LEU A 152 -4.29 6.75 11.88
N ALA A 153 -5.35 5.95 11.90
CA ALA A 153 -6.72 6.46 12.08
C ALA A 153 -7.17 6.57 13.54
N GLY A 154 -6.32 6.21 14.52
CA GLY A 154 -6.64 6.25 15.94
C GLY A 154 -6.17 5.00 16.69
N ASP A 155 -7.08 4.38 17.45
CA ASP A 155 -6.73 3.31 18.37
C ASP A 155 -6.85 1.90 17.74
N GLU A 156 -7.40 1.80 16.54
CA GLU A 156 -7.63 0.53 15.88
C GLU A 156 -6.89 0.42 14.55
N TYR A 157 -6.33 -0.77 14.31
CA TYR A 157 -5.71 -1.15 13.04
C TYR A 157 -6.74 -1.16 11.91
N SER A 158 -6.41 -0.56 10.77
CA SER A 158 -7.36 -0.32 9.68
C SER A 158 -6.71 -0.43 8.30
N ILE A 159 -7.54 -0.30 7.26
CA ILE A 159 -7.05 -0.22 5.88
C ILE A 159 -6.14 0.98 5.62
N ALA A 160 -6.17 2.02 6.45
CA ALA A 160 -5.22 3.12 6.40
C ALA A 160 -3.79 2.64 6.69
N ASP A 161 -3.62 1.83 7.74
CA ASP A 161 -2.33 1.24 8.11
C ASP A 161 -1.86 0.24 7.05
N ILE A 162 -2.75 -0.64 6.58
CA ILE A 162 -2.47 -1.60 5.52
C ILE A 162 -1.96 -0.87 4.26
N SER A 163 -2.60 0.22 3.90
CA SER A 163 -2.24 1.02 2.72
C SER A 163 -0.86 1.65 2.84
N CYS A 164 -0.51 2.17 4.03
CA CYS A 164 0.75 2.87 4.26
C CYS A 164 1.94 1.92 4.48
N TYR A 165 1.71 0.73 5.04
CA TYR A 165 2.76 -0.15 5.55
C TYR A 165 3.83 -0.49 4.50
N ALA A 166 3.45 -1.07 3.37
CA ALA A 166 4.42 -1.53 2.38
C ALA A 166 5.24 -0.38 1.75
N TRP A 167 4.66 0.82 1.64
CA TRP A 167 5.38 2.01 1.21
C TRP A 167 6.34 2.52 2.27
N THR A 168 5.98 2.44 3.54
CA THR A 168 6.87 2.84 4.64
C THR A 168 8.02 1.85 4.80
N VAL A 169 7.78 0.54 4.60
CA VAL A 169 8.87 -0.46 4.49
C VAL A 169 9.82 -0.10 3.34
N ALA A 170 9.28 0.26 2.16
CA ALA A 170 10.14 0.68 1.05
C ALA A 170 10.95 1.95 1.38
N ALA A 171 10.38 2.90 2.12
CA ALA A 171 11.07 4.11 2.56
C ALA A 171 12.26 3.81 3.48
N THR A 172 12.10 2.85 4.41
CA THR A 172 13.15 2.47 5.36
C THR A 172 14.17 1.47 4.82
N THR A 173 13.89 0.83 3.69
CA THR A 173 14.78 -0.17 3.06
C THR A 173 15.35 0.37 1.74
N PHE A 174 14.64 0.16 0.64
CA PHE A 174 15.07 0.50 -0.71
C PHE A 174 15.37 2.00 -0.89
N LEU A 175 14.56 2.90 -0.28
CA LEU A 175 14.74 4.34 -0.34
C LEU A 175 15.62 4.89 0.79
N GLY A 176 15.96 4.08 1.76
CA GLY A 176 16.81 4.47 2.89
C GLY A 176 18.15 5.05 2.45
N GLN A 177 18.69 4.59 1.32
CA GLN A 177 19.93 5.14 0.74
C GLN A 177 19.81 6.61 0.28
N VAL A 178 18.60 7.10 0.02
CA VAL A 178 18.33 8.49 -0.39
C VAL A 178 17.81 9.32 0.78
N LEU A 179 16.91 8.74 1.59
CA LEU A 179 16.33 9.41 2.76
C LEU A 179 17.34 9.57 3.90
N GLY A 180 18.26 8.59 4.05
CA GLY A 180 19.37 8.67 5.00
C GLY A 180 18.92 8.94 6.43
N GLU A 181 19.67 9.79 7.13
CA GLU A 181 19.46 10.17 8.54
C GLU A 181 18.10 10.85 8.83
N ARG A 182 17.35 11.26 7.80
CA ARG A 182 15.99 11.81 7.96
C ARG A 182 15.03 10.81 8.61
N LEU A 183 15.33 9.52 8.52
CA LEU A 183 14.52 8.45 9.12
C LEU A 183 14.82 8.25 10.61
N ASP A 184 16.04 8.56 11.07
CA ASP A 184 16.53 8.20 12.41
C ASP A 184 15.71 8.81 13.55
N SER A 185 15.19 10.02 13.35
CA SER A 185 14.39 10.74 14.35
C SER A 185 12.92 10.33 14.41
N LYS A 186 12.48 9.40 13.56
CA LYS A 186 11.06 9.01 13.45
C LYS A 186 10.74 7.77 14.27
N GLU A 187 10.92 7.87 15.58
CA GLU A 187 10.79 6.74 16.52
C GLU A 187 9.39 6.11 16.52
N ALA A 188 8.34 6.91 16.45
CA ALA A 188 6.98 6.41 16.44
C ALA A 188 6.66 5.66 15.13
N LEU A 189 7.21 6.10 14.00
CA LEU A 189 7.13 5.43 12.73
C LEU A 189 7.81 4.04 12.78
N HIS A 190 9.01 3.96 13.35
CA HIS A 190 9.73 2.69 13.50
C HIS A 190 8.97 1.72 14.40
N ARG A 191 8.49 2.17 15.57
CA ARG A 191 7.66 1.34 16.46
C ARG A 191 6.42 0.80 15.76
N TRP A 192 5.72 1.63 14.97
CA TRP A 192 4.55 1.20 14.21
C TRP A 192 4.92 0.16 13.13
N LEU A 193 6.06 0.35 12.42
CA LEU A 193 6.56 -0.63 11.45
C LEU A 193 6.84 -1.99 12.10
N GLU A 194 7.48 -2.01 13.28
CA GLU A 194 7.73 -3.23 14.04
C GLU A 194 6.41 -3.89 14.45
N THR A 195 5.48 -3.11 15.03
CA THR A 195 4.18 -3.61 15.48
C THR A 195 3.41 -4.28 14.33
N LEU A 196 3.39 -3.68 13.14
CA LEU A 196 2.72 -4.27 11.99
C LEU A 196 3.51 -5.43 11.38
N GLY A 197 4.83 -5.31 11.36
CA GLY A 197 5.74 -6.35 10.84
C GLY A 197 5.70 -7.66 11.63
N ASP A 198 5.36 -7.59 12.92
CA ASP A 198 5.20 -8.76 13.79
C ASP A 198 3.87 -9.49 13.59
N ARG A 199 2.93 -8.91 12.84
CA ARG A 199 1.65 -9.56 12.53
C ARG A 199 1.87 -10.76 11.59
N PRO A 200 1.43 -11.97 11.95
CA PRO A 200 1.65 -13.16 11.10
C PRO A 200 1.06 -13.01 9.69
N ALA A 201 -0.08 -12.33 9.55
CA ALA A 201 -0.70 -12.06 8.25
C ALA A 201 0.18 -11.15 7.38
N VAL A 202 0.73 -10.10 7.95
CA VAL A 202 1.66 -9.19 7.26
C VAL A 202 2.92 -9.95 6.80
N GLN A 203 3.50 -10.78 7.67
CA GLN A 203 4.69 -11.58 7.33
C GLN A 203 4.43 -12.55 6.16
N ARG A 204 3.25 -13.18 6.10
CA ARG A 204 2.88 -14.02 4.95
C ARG A 204 2.67 -13.19 3.69
N ALA A 205 1.92 -12.10 3.80
CA ALA A 205 1.59 -11.22 2.67
C ALA A 205 2.82 -10.60 2.00
N MET A 206 3.83 -10.23 2.80
CA MET A 206 5.07 -9.64 2.28
C MET A 206 5.92 -10.60 1.44
N LYS A 207 5.56 -11.90 1.39
CA LYS A 207 6.19 -12.92 0.54
C LYS A 207 5.42 -13.18 -0.76
N ILE A 208 4.27 -12.53 -0.98
CA ILE A 208 3.37 -12.74 -2.13
C ILE A 208 3.66 -11.71 -3.23
N PRO A 209 3.72 -12.15 -4.52
CA PRO A 209 3.86 -13.53 -4.96
C PRO A 209 5.23 -14.09 -4.62
N GLY A 210 5.32 -15.37 -4.27
CA GLY A 210 6.55 -16.11 -3.93
C GLY A 210 7.20 -16.69 -5.17
#